data_02056861cd7b37c1b262f0261cc5c954
#
_entry.id   02056861cd7b37c1b262f0261cc5c954
#
_cell.length_a   1.000
_cell.length_b   1.000
_cell.length_c   1.000
_cell.angle_alpha   90.00
_cell.angle_beta   90.00
_cell.angle_gamma   90.00
#
_symmetry.space_group_name_H-M   'P 1'
#
loop_
_entity.id
_entity.type
_entity.pdbx_description
1 polymer ?
#
loop_
_entity_poly.entity_id
_entity_poly.type
_entity_poly.pdbx_seq_one_letter_code
_entity_poly.pdbx_strand_id
1 'polypeptide(L)'
;MPRHTRVVPVGWSAAETEALLERVRAEGNQGFYTYAKTANKSYDACRMHLQRNHREAWLEAMESWRIAQFRNPVTAPKEKGPNRTDEIADWWDTFKPVSLPAPKRPKANVTATTGVTVVASDLHFPLQDDAAVSVLLRTIEELKPERVVLNGDLPDLLAISKYPKDVRQTWSLQDEAVAFHGFLRALEEILPADAALIEIDANHSGDGTESRWWRYLSDRIPELLKTPRALQVMSYPAWWHPEWSRIQMKPELVIGEDLLITHGTFVRRGGGMSAKAHSESYLNSVMHGHTHRQGSSMRRVPAIGSRGEQVIKAYEIGCLCRLDPGYVSVPDWTQGFAIVVEGEGRYGVELVTIEEGAAVVTTLGKTIRA
;
A
#
# COMPACT_ATOMS: atom_id res chain seq x y z
N MET A 1 -6.64 -28.90 40.39
CA MET A 1 -6.23 -27.96 39.34
C MET A 1 -4.79 -28.29 38.95
N PRO A 2 -4.51 -28.73 37.72
CA PRO A 2 -3.13 -29.05 37.32
C PRO A 2 -2.40 -27.75 37.03
N ARG A 3 -1.17 -27.61 37.57
CA ARG A 3 -0.26 -26.52 37.37
C ARG A 3 0.22 -26.50 35.91
N HIS A 4 -0.01 -25.40 35.19
CA HIS A 4 0.60 -25.15 33.90
C HIS A 4 2.12 -25.06 34.07
N THR A 5 2.82 -26.10 33.62
CA THR A 5 4.27 -26.05 33.43
C THR A 5 4.59 -25.00 32.37
N ARG A 6 5.25 -23.92 32.79
CA ARG A 6 5.88 -22.95 31.88
C ARG A 6 6.91 -23.70 31.02
N VAL A 7 6.62 -23.85 29.73
CA VAL A 7 7.62 -24.29 28.76
C VAL A 7 8.66 -23.18 28.69
N VAL A 8 9.86 -23.47 29.16
CA VAL A 8 11.04 -22.59 29.01
C VAL A 8 11.31 -22.51 27.50
N PRO A 9 11.48 -21.33 26.90
CA PRO A 9 11.81 -21.23 25.49
C PRO A 9 13.21 -21.88 25.28
N VAL A 10 13.24 -23.00 24.57
CA VAL A 10 14.51 -23.61 24.11
C VAL A 10 15.17 -22.59 23.20
N GLY A 11 16.32 -22.07 23.61
CA GLY A 11 17.11 -21.13 22.81
C GLY A 11 17.50 -21.76 21.47
N TRP A 12 17.67 -20.94 20.45
CA TRP A 12 18.16 -21.35 19.15
C TRP A 12 19.68 -21.55 19.19
N SER A 13 20.18 -22.69 18.74
CA SER A 13 21.61 -22.93 18.54
C SER A 13 22.06 -22.28 17.20
N ALA A 14 23.36 -22.04 17.08
CA ALA A 14 23.94 -21.56 15.81
C ALA A 14 23.70 -22.54 14.65
N ALA A 15 23.77 -23.85 14.93
CA ALA A 15 23.50 -24.91 13.94
C ALA A 15 22.03 -24.89 13.46
N GLU A 16 21.07 -24.69 14.36
CA GLU A 16 19.64 -24.57 14.00
C GLU A 16 19.38 -23.31 13.17
N THR A 17 20.05 -22.22 13.50
CA THR A 17 19.93 -20.95 12.75
C THR A 17 20.48 -21.11 11.32
N GLU A 18 21.65 -21.72 11.15
CA GLU A 18 22.22 -21.95 9.83
C GLU A 18 21.39 -22.93 9.01
N ALA A 19 20.93 -24.03 9.60
CA ALA A 19 20.03 -24.97 8.92
C ALA A 19 18.72 -24.32 8.46
N LEU A 20 18.18 -23.39 9.23
CA LEU A 20 16.99 -22.62 8.83
C LEU A 20 17.32 -21.66 7.66
N LEU A 21 18.46 -20.96 7.72
CA LEU A 21 18.92 -20.08 6.64
C LEU A 21 19.16 -20.85 5.34
N GLU A 22 19.75 -22.05 5.40
CA GLU A 22 19.94 -22.91 4.23
C GLU A 22 18.59 -23.29 3.58
N ARG A 23 17.57 -23.61 4.39
CA ARG A 23 16.23 -23.90 3.88
C ARG A 23 15.60 -22.67 3.22
N VAL A 24 15.77 -21.49 3.81
CA VAL A 24 15.28 -20.25 3.22
C VAL A 24 16.02 -19.91 1.92
N ARG A 25 17.34 -20.15 1.83
CA ARG A 25 18.11 -19.99 0.59
C ARG A 25 17.63 -20.94 -0.52
N ALA A 26 17.23 -22.16 -0.17
CA ALA A 26 16.77 -23.16 -1.13
C ALA A 26 15.29 -22.99 -1.55
N GLU A 27 14.43 -22.67 -0.62
CA GLU A 27 12.97 -22.77 -0.76
C GLU A 27 12.22 -21.44 -0.53
N GLY A 28 12.93 -20.34 -0.27
CA GLY A 28 12.32 -19.05 0.05
C GLY A 28 11.43 -19.11 1.29
N ASN A 29 10.28 -18.51 1.24
CA ASN A 29 9.32 -18.54 2.37
C ASN A 29 8.82 -19.96 2.69
N GLN A 30 8.81 -20.87 1.72
CA GLN A 30 8.45 -22.28 1.96
C GLN A 30 9.44 -22.97 2.91
N GLY A 31 10.72 -22.54 2.92
CA GLY A 31 11.75 -23.05 3.80
C GLY A 31 11.42 -22.94 5.29
N PHE A 32 10.64 -21.93 5.69
CA PHE A 32 10.16 -21.82 7.07
C PHE A 32 9.19 -22.96 7.44
N TYR A 33 8.30 -23.35 6.54
CA TYR A 33 7.36 -24.46 6.77
C TYR A 33 8.08 -25.79 6.80
N THR A 34 8.99 -26.01 5.85
CA THR A 34 9.76 -27.24 5.76
C THR A 34 10.64 -27.43 6.99
N TYR A 35 11.34 -26.37 7.41
CA TYR A 35 12.16 -26.42 8.62
C TYR A 35 11.33 -26.60 9.89
N ALA A 36 10.24 -25.85 10.05
CA ALA A 36 9.36 -25.95 11.21
C ALA A 36 8.84 -27.37 11.44
N LYS A 37 8.45 -28.05 10.35
CA LYS A 37 7.96 -29.42 10.38
C LYS A 37 9.01 -30.42 10.83
N THR A 38 10.27 -30.27 10.37
CA THR A 38 11.37 -31.19 10.70
C THR A 38 11.97 -30.93 12.07
N ALA A 39 12.01 -29.66 12.51
CA ALA A 39 12.61 -29.24 13.77
C ALA A 39 11.64 -29.20 14.95
N ASN A 40 10.37 -29.60 14.76
CA ASN A 40 9.29 -29.51 15.75
C ASN A 40 9.15 -28.11 16.37
N LYS A 41 9.23 -27.09 15.51
CA LYS A 41 9.05 -25.68 15.85
C LYS A 41 7.84 -25.10 15.10
N SER A 42 7.28 -23.99 15.56
CA SER A 42 6.23 -23.31 14.78
C SER A 42 6.83 -22.46 13.66
N TYR A 43 6.08 -22.29 12.58
CA TYR A 43 6.43 -21.36 11.48
C TYR A 43 6.77 -19.95 11.99
N ASP A 44 5.91 -19.42 12.87
CA ASP A 44 6.10 -18.09 13.44
C ASP A 44 7.38 -17.99 14.29
N ALA A 45 7.71 -19.04 15.05
CA ALA A 45 8.94 -19.09 15.82
C ALA A 45 10.18 -19.03 14.91
N CYS A 46 10.18 -19.77 13.79
CA CYS A 46 11.25 -19.78 12.81
C CYS A 46 11.41 -18.40 12.14
N ARG A 47 10.31 -17.85 11.66
CA ARG A 47 10.29 -16.53 11.03
C ARG A 47 10.74 -15.42 11.98
N MET A 48 10.18 -15.39 13.19
CA MET A 48 10.50 -14.38 14.20
C MET A 48 11.96 -14.47 14.65
N HIS A 49 12.52 -15.67 14.74
CA HIS A 49 13.94 -15.87 15.10
C HIS A 49 14.85 -15.17 14.10
N LEU A 50 14.69 -15.43 12.78
CA LEU A 50 15.51 -14.78 11.76
C LEU A 50 15.24 -13.27 11.67
N GLN A 51 14.00 -12.84 11.70
CA GLN A 51 13.66 -11.42 11.60
C GLN A 51 14.21 -10.58 12.74
N ARG A 52 14.22 -11.11 13.97
CA ARG A 52 14.66 -10.35 15.15
C ARG A 52 16.17 -10.43 15.40
N ASN A 53 16.75 -11.59 15.18
CA ASN A 53 18.13 -11.87 15.61
C ASN A 53 19.13 -11.98 14.45
N HIS A 54 18.66 -12.25 13.21
CA HIS A 54 19.52 -12.55 12.05
C HIS A 54 18.96 -11.91 10.77
N ARG A 55 18.47 -10.68 10.88
CA ARG A 55 17.76 -9.98 9.80
C ARG A 55 18.59 -9.86 8.51
N GLU A 56 19.85 -9.50 8.60
CA GLU A 56 20.72 -9.34 7.43
C GLU A 56 20.96 -10.67 6.72
N ALA A 57 21.32 -11.72 7.47
CA ALA A 57 21.49 -13.06 6.92
C ALA A 57 20.21 -13.63 6.29
N TRP A 58 19.04 -13.31 6.87
CA TRP A 58 17.76 -13.68 6.29
C TRP A 58 17.48 -12.95 4.96
N LEU A 59 17.74 -11.65 4.89
CA LEU A 59 17.55 -10.88 3.64
C LEU A 59 18.48 -11.38 2.54
N GLU A 60 19.74 -11.69 2.87
CA GLU A 60 20.72 -12.29 1.96
C GLU A 60 20.27 -13.69 1.47
N ALA A 61 19.73 -14.51 2.36
CA ALA A 61 19.20 -15.83 2.02
C ALA A 61 18.00 -15.73 1.06
N MET A 62 17.09 -14.79 1.29
CA MET A 62 15.95 -14.53 0.40
C MET A 62 16.38 -14.00 -0.97
N GLU A 63 17.38 -13.13 -1.01
CA GLU A 63 17.92 -12.62 -2.26
C GLU A 63 18.62 -13.72 -3.06
N SER A 64 19.41 -14.57 -2.39
CA SER A 64 20.05 -15.74 -3.00
C SER A 64 19.02 -16.70 -3.61
N TRP A 65 17.91 -16.96 -2.91
CA TRP A 65 16.80 -17.74 -3.43
C TRP A 65 16.18 -17.12 -4.67
N ARG A 66 15.91 -15.80 -4.66
CA ARG A 66 15.37 -15.07 -5.82
C ARG A 66 16.29 -15.20 -7.04
N ILE A 67 17.59 -14.97 -6.85
CA ILE A 67 18.58 -15.11 -7.93
C ILE A 67 18.61 -16.53 -8.50
N ALA A 68 18.51 -17.56 -7.64
CA ALA A 68 18.47 -18.95 -8.07
C ALA A 68 17.22 -19.29 -8.89
N GLN A 69 16.05 -18.71 -8.57
CA GLN A 69 14.83 -18.87 -9.37
C GLN A 69 14.95 -18.30 -10.78
N PHE A 70 15.71 -17.21 -10.95
CA PHE A 70 15.97 -16.63 -12.28
C PHE A 70 17.03 -17.40 -13.08
N ARG A 71 17.94 -18.15 -12.42
CA ARG A 71 19.01 -18.91 -13.08
C ARG A 71 18.64 -20.34 -13.48
N ASN A 72 17.60 -20.91 -12.92
CA ASN A 72 17.09 -22.25 -13.25
C ASN A 72 15.62 -22.20 -13.66
N PRO A 73 15.28 -21.91 -14.93
CA PRO A 73 13.94 -22.17 -15.41
C PRO A 73 13.67 -23.67 -15.32
N VAL A 74 12.55 -24.04 -14.68
CA VAL A 74 12.07 -25.42 -14.60
C VAL A 74 12.12 -26.04 -15.99
N THR A 75 12.94 -27.06 -16.18
CA THR A 75 13.03 -27.79 -17.43
C THR A 75 11.75 -28.53 -17.66
N ALA A 76 10.93 -28.04 -18.61
CA ALA A 76 9.83 -28.80 -19.18
C ALA A 76 10.38 -30.01 -19.96
N PRO A 77 9.64 -31.15 -20.05
CA PRO A 77 10.08 -32.35 -20.76
C PRO A 77 10.37 -32.01 -22.23
N LYS A 78 11.52 -32.47 -22.72
CA LYS A 78 11.93 -32.29 -24.10
C LYS A 78 11.07 -33.14 -25.05
N GLU A 79 10.12 -32.54 -25.74
CA GLU A 79 9.65 -33.08 -26.99
C GLU A 79 10.52 -32.55 -28.12
N LYS A 80 11.10 -33.49 -28.91
CA LYS A 80 11.94 -33.19 -30.07
C LYS A 80 11.06 -32.77 -31.24
N GLY A 81 10.97 -31.49 -31.52
CA GLY A 81 10.55 -30.91 -32.77
C GLY A 81 11.74 -30.37 -33.57
N PRO A 82 11.65 -30.17 -34.91
CA PRO A 82 12.80 -29.84 -35.75
C PRO A 82 13.43 -28.49 -35.40
N ASN A 83 14.77 -28.46 -35.45
CA ASN A 83 15.68 -27.38 -35.15
C ASN A 83 15.23 -25.99 -35.68
N ARG A 84 14.75 -25.16 -34.77
CA ARG A 84 14.64 -23.70 -34.94
C ARG A 84 15.36 -22.96 -33.79
N THR A 85 16.31 -23.61 -33.17
CA THR A 85 16.94 -23.14 -31.93
C THR A 85 18.08 -22.14 -32.16
N ASP A 86 18.68 -22.12 -33.33
CA ASP A 86 19.90 -21.32 -33.54
C ASP A 86 19.57 -19.85 -33.86
N GLU A 87 18.49 -19.57 -34.59
CA GLU A 87 18.07 -18.20 -34.90
C GLU A 87 17.45 -17.46 -33.67
N ILE A 88 16.86 -18.20 -32.74
CA ILE A 88 16.31 -17.63 -31.51
C ILE A 88 17.40 -17.38 -30.46
N ALA A 89 18.43 -18.21 -30.42
CA ALA A 89 19.57 -18.04 -29.52
C ALA A 89 20.37 -16.78 -29.87
N ASP A 90 20.65 -16.54 -31.15
CA ASP A 90 21.31 -15.32 -31.63
C ASP A 90 20.51 -14.05 -31.33
N TRP A 91 19.20 -14.13 -31.34
CA TRP A 91 18.33 -13.00 -31.01
C TRP A 91 18.37 -12.67 -29.51
N TRP A 92 18.47 -13.68 -28.62
CA TRP A 92 18.61 -13.49 -27.18
C TRP A 92 19.99 -12.95 -26.76
N ASP A 93 21.05 -13.31 -27.48
CA ASP A 93 22.41 -12.81 -27.21
C ASP A 93 22.59 -11.35 -27.64
N THR A 94 21.79 -10.87 -28.59
CA THR A 94 21.70 -9.43 -28.95
C THR A 94 20.85 -8.62 -28.00
N PHE A 95 19.95 -9.24 -27.25
CA PHE A 95 19.16 -8.61 -26.21
C PHE A 95 19.98 -8.63 -24.89
N LYS A 96 20.87 -7.67 -24.72
CA LYS A 96 21.39 -7.40 -23.38
C LYS A 96 20.20 -7.08 -22.51
N PRO A 97 19.87 -7.88 -21.46
CA PRO A 97 18.83 -7.50 -20.53
C PRO A 97 19.20 -6.10 -20.03
N VAL A 98 18.38 -5.12 -20.32
CA VAL A 98 18.46 -3.84 -19.66
C VAL A 98 18.25 -4.21 -18.20
N SER A 99 19.36 -4.22 -17.41
CA SER A 99 19.24 -4.32 -15.98
C SER A 99 18.41 -3.10 -15.60
N LEU A 100 17.11 -3.31 -15.36
CA LEU A 100 16.30 -2.28 -14.74
C LEU A 100 17.05 -1.97 -13.45
N PRO A 101 17.52 -0.73 -13.25
CA PRO A 101 18.14 -0.38 -11.99
C PRO A 101 17.16 -0.83 -10.93
N ALA A 102 17.64 -1.58 -9.93
CA ALA A 102 16.85 -1.91 -8.76
C ALA A 102 16.12 -0.63 -8.37
N PRO A 103 14.78 -0.65 -8.16
CA PRO A 103 14.05 0.56 -7.84
C PRO A 103 14.79 1.19 -6.67
N LYS A 104 15.53 2.26 -6.96
CA LYS A 104 16.11 3.08 -5.92
C LYS A 104 14.90 3.54 -5.17
N ARG A 105 14.74 3.11 -3.91
CA ARG A 105 13.78 3.77 -3.03
C ARG A 105 13.98 5.25 -3.28
N PRO A 106 12.99 5.99 -3.79
CA PRO A 106 13.16 7.40 -3.99
C PRO A 106 13.57 7.93 -2.62
N LYS A 107 14.73 8.59 -2.54
CA LYS A 107 15.04 9.39 -1.37
C LYS A 107 13.88 10.34 -1.30
N ALA A 108 13.06 10.24 -0.24
CA ALA A 108 11.96 11.14 -0.02
C ALA A 108 12.53 12.54 -0.20
N ASN A 109 12.06 13.27 -1.19
CA ASN A 109 12.38 14.68 -1.33
C ASN A 109 11.66 15.36 -0.18
N VAL A 110 12.37 15.54 0.92
CA VAL A 110 11.92 16.37 2.04
C VAL A 110 11.95 17.80 1.53
N THR A 111 10.80 18.26 1.08
CA THR A 111 10.60 19.69 0.84
C THR A 111 10.28 20.31 2.19
N ALA A 112 11.25 20.98 2.78
CA ALA A 112 11.04 21.83 3.94
C ALA A 112 10.24 23.06 3.51
N THR A 113 8.92 22.96 3.48
CA THR A 113 8.01 24.07 3.21
C THR A 113 6.90 24.10 4.24
N THR A 114 6.60 25.31 4.68
CA THR A 114 5.34 25.60 5.37
C THR A 114 4.23 25.37 4.37
N GLY A 115 3.46 24.30 4.51
CA GLY A 115 2.46 23.92 3.53
C GLY A 115 1.27 23.18 4.14
N VAL A 116 0.18 23.16 3.40
CA VAL A 116 -1.03 22.44 3.76
C VAL A 116 -1.26 21.29 2.78
N THR A 117 -1.38 20.09 3.32
CA THR A 117 -1.72 18.89 2.54
C THR A 117 -3.07 18.33 3.00
N VAL A 118 -3.97 18.07 2.07
CA VAL A 118 -5.20 17.31 2.34
C VAL A 118 -4.97 15.87 1.90
N VAL A 119 -5.30 14.90 2.77
CA VAL A 119 -5.14 13.45 2.51
C VAL A 119 -6.50 12.78 2.61
N ALA A 120 -7.01 12.25 1.50
CA ALA A 120 -8.27 11.52 1.40
C ALA A 120 -8.01 10.09 0.92
N SER A 121 -8.87 9.13 1.27
CA SER A 121 -8.69 7.71 0.95
C SER A 121 -10.01 7.00 0.76
N ASP A 122 -9.97 5.84 0.13
CA ASP A 122 -11.08 4.88 0.12
C ASP A 122 -12.38 5.49 -0.41
N LEU A 123 -12.33 6.08 -1.60
CA LEU A 123 -13.51 6.64 -2.27
C LEU A 123 -14.35 5.55 -2.96
N HIS A 124 -13.67 4.51 -3.49
CA HIS A 124 -14.30 3.34 -4.10
C HIS A 124 -15.33 3.68 -5.18
N PHE A 125 -14.97 4.54 -6.14
CA PHE A 125 -15.88 4.85 -7.25
C PHE A 125 -16.38 3.58 -7.94
N PRO A 126 -17.70 3.44 -8.17
CA PRO A 126 -18.79 4.40 -8.01
C PRO A 126 -19.56 4.24 -6.69
N LEU A 127 -18.94 3.73 -5.64
CA LEU A 127 -19.51 3.53 -4.31
C LEU A 127 -19.22 4.69 -3.34
N GLN A 128 -18.73 5.80 -3.85
CA GLN A 128 -18.50 7.00 -3.04
C GLN A 128 -19.79 7.48 -2.36
N ASP A 129 -19.63 8.17 -1.26
CA ASP A 129 -20.70 8.96 -0.65
C ASP A 129 -20.61 10.40 -1.17
N ASP A 130 -21.61 10.81 -1.94
CA ASP A 130 -21.59 12.09 -2.63
C ASP A 130 -21.58 13.28 -1.65
N ALA A 131 -22.20 13.14 -0.48
CA ALA A 131 -22.18 14.17 0.55
C ALA A 131 -20.78 14.27 1.18
N ALA A 132 -20.16 13.14 1.49
CA ALA A 132 -18.79 13.11 2.03
C ALA A 132 -17.79 13.69 1.03
N VAL A 133 -17.89 13.32 -0.25
CA VAL A 133 -17.05 13.88 -1.33
C VAL A 133 -17.28 15.39 -1.49
N SER A 134 -18.52 15.86 -1.40
CA SER A 134 -18.84 17.29 -1.45
C SER A 134 -18.18 18.06 -0.30
N VAL A 135 -18.22 17.54 0.93
CA VAL A 135 -17.51 18.14 2.08
C VAL A 135 -16.00 18.21 1.82
N LEU A 136 -15.38 17.15 1.29
CA LEU A 136 -13.98 17.16 0.92
C LEU A 136 -13.66 18.25 -0.11
N LEU A 137 -14.39 18.28 -1.23
CA LEU A 137 -14.15 19.25 -2.32
C LEU A 137 -14.33 20.69 -1.83
N ARG A 138 -15.37 20.99 -1.08
CA ARG A 138 -15.56 22.34 -0.48
C ARG A 138 -14.46 22.70 0.51
N THR A 139 -13.95 21.74 1.28
CA THR A 139 -12.84 21.98 2.17
C THR A 139 -11.57 22.32 1.37
N ILE A 140 -11.29 21.58 0.29
CA ILE A 140 -10.15 21.85 -0.59
C ILE A 140 -10.28 23.24 -1.28
N GLU A 141 -11.46 23.57 -1.79
CA GLU A 141 -11.73 24.86 -2.45
C GLU A 141 -11.44 26.04 -1.52
N GLU A 142 -11.82 25.91 -0.23
CA GLU A 142 -11.61 26.98 0.74
C GLU A 142 -10.19 27.02 1.30
N LEU A 143 -9.61 25.85 1.54
CA LEU A 143 -8.27 25.70 2.12
C LEU A 143 -7.17 26.02 1.13
N LYS A 144 -7.40 25.77 -0.16
CA LYS A 144 -6.43 25.94 -1.25
C LYS A 144 -5.07 25.32 -0.92
N PRO A 145 -5.04 23.99 -0.64
CA PRO A 145 -3.84 23.32 -0.18
C PRO A 145 -2.75 23.31 -1.26
N GLU A 146 -1.49 23.24 -0.86
CA GLU A 146 -0.36 23.06 -1.76
C GLU A 146 -0.28 21.64 -2.32
N ARG A 147 -0.93 20.69 -1.65
CA ARG A 147 -0.91 19.28 -2.03
C ARG A 147 -2.22 18.59 -1.65
N VAL A 148 -2.72 17.77 -2.57
CA VAL A 148 -3.77 16.79 -2.28
C VAL A 148 -3.19 15.39 -2.51
N VAL A 149 -3.34 14.53 -1.53
CA VAL A 149 -2.94 13.12 -1.59
C VAL A 149 -4.19 12.27 -1.55
N LEU A 150 -4.46 11.58 -2.64
CA LEU A 150 -5.49 10.55 -2.75
C LEU A 150 -4.83 9.23 -2.35
N ASN A 151 -5.08 8.79 -1.12
CA ASN A 151 -4.32 7.72 -0.49
C ASN A 151 -4.85 6.32 -0.86
N GLY A 152 -5.12 6.11 -2.14
CA GLY A 152 -5.49 4.82 -2.71
C GLY A 152 -6.97 4.45 -2.60
N ASP A 153 -7.30 3.33 -3.23
CA ASP A 153 -8.65 2.77 -3.35
C ASP A 153 -9.66 3.79 -3.91
N LEU A 154 -9.26 4.44 -5.03
CA LEU A 154 -10.09 5.44 -5.72
C LEU A 154 -11.18 4.76 -6.56
N PRO A 155 -10.90 4.04 -7.68
CA PRO A 155 -11.88 3.13 -8.25
C PRO A 155 -11.95 1.85 -7.42
N ASP A 156 -13.15 1.31 -7.24
CA ASP A 156 -13.33 0.04 -6.54
C ASP A 156 -12.82 -1.15 -7.36
N LEU A 157 -12.84 -1.04 -8.69
CA LEU A 157 -12.55 -2.13 -9.63
C LEU A 157 -13.46 -3.35 -9.39
N LEU A 158 -14.72 -3.08 -9.05
CA LEU A 158 -15.72 -4.08 -8.72
C LEU A 158 -15.94 -5.06 -9.86
N ALA A 159 -15.94 -4.56 -11.10
CA ALA A 159 -16.16 -5.37 -12.30
C ALA A 159 -15.13 -6.51 -12.43
N ILE A 160 -13.90 -6.32 -11.94
CA ILE A 160 -12.81 -7.30 -11.98
C ILE A 160 -12.52 -7.93 -10.61
N SER A 161 -13.34 -7.66 -9.60
CA SER A 161 -13.22 -8.25 -8.27
C SER A 161 -13.41 -9.77 -8.32
N LYS A 162 -12.62 -10.52 -7.56
CA LYS A 162 -12.77 -11.96 -7.35
C LYS A 162 -13.84 -12.33 -6.33
N TYR A 163 -14.30 -11.36 -5.55
CA TYR A 163 -15.34 -11.59 -4.54
C TYR A 163 -16.72 -11.67 -5.17
N PRO A 164 -17.68 -12.37 -4.54
CA PRO A 164 -19.06 -12.39 -4.99
C PRO A 164 -19.61 -10.98 -5.16
N LYS A 165 -20.27 -10.73 -6.28
CA LYS A 165 -20.89 -9.45 -6.59
C LYS A 165 -22.37 -9.52 -6.30
N ASP A 166 -22.96 -8.41 -5.85
CA ASP A 166 -24.41 -8.27 -5.83
C ASP A 166 -24.91 -8.33 -7.29
N VAL A 167 -25.76 -9.28 -7.58
CA VAL A 167 -26.31 -9.46 -8.93
C VAL A 167 -27.08 -8.23 -9.45
N ARG A 168 -27.47 -7.32 -8.57
CA ARG A 168 -28.12 -6.06 -8.91
C ARG A 168 -27.12 -4.97 -9.33
N GLN A 169 -25.82 -5.16 -9.05
CA GLN A 169 -24.77 -4.23 -9.46
C GLN A 169 -24.37 -4.54 -10.90
N THR A 170 -24.66 -3.61 -11.80
CA THR A 170 -24.41 -3.74 -13.24
C THR A 170 -23.27 -2.84 -13.73
N TRP A 171 -22.54 -2.20 -12.82
CA TRP A 171 -21.47 -1.27 -13.21
C TRP A 171 -20.31 -1.97 -13.91
N SER A 172 -19.93 -1.38 -15.04
CA SER A 172 -18.75 -1.77 -15.81
C SER A 172 -17.51 -0.98 -15.34
N LEU A 173 -16.31 -1.41 -15.79
CA LEU A 173 -15.10 -0.61 -15.60
C LEU A 173 -15.22 0.79 -16.22
N GLN A 174 -16.01 0.93 -17.30
CA GLN A 174 -16.26 2.23 -17.93
C GLN A 174 -17.05 3.15 -16.99
N ASP A 175 -18.04 2.64 -16.29
CA ASP A 175 -18.83 3.43 -15.34
C ASP A 175 -17.97 3.90 -14.16
N GLU A 176 -17.09 3.01 -13.65
CA GLU A 176 -16.11 3.35 -12.62
C GLU A 176 -15.14 4.44 -13.10
N ALA A 177 -14.62 4.33 -14.33
CA ALA A 177 -13.74 5.32 -14.91
C ALA A 177 -14.44 6.69 -15.10
N VAL A 178 -15.69 6.70 -15.57
CA VAL A 178 -16.45 7.94 -15.73
C VAL A 178 -16.66 8.64 -14.38
N ALA A 179 -17.00 7.90 -13.33
CA ALA A 179 -17.18 8.46 -12.00
C ALA A 179 -15.87 9.02 -11.43
N PHE A 180 -14.78 8.25 -11.54
CA PHE A 180 -13.45 8.68 -11.08
C PHE A 180 -12.95 9.91 -11.86
N HIS A 181 -13.07 9.91 -13.19
CA HIS A 181 -12.67 11.07 -14.00
C HIS A 181 -13.53 12.30 -13.74
N GLY A 182 -14.82 12.13 -13.44
CA GLY A 182 -15.70 13.22 -13.02
C GLY A 182 -15.21 13.88 -11.72
N PHE A 183 -14.83 13.06 -10.74
CA PHE A 183 -14.23 13.53 -9.50
C PHE A 183 -12.90 14.27 -9.74
N LEU A 184 -11.97 13.67 -10.52
CA LEU A 184 -10.69 14.32 -10.84
C LEU A 184 -10.89 15.66 -11.51
N ARG A 185 -11.86 15.80 -12.41
CA ARG A 185 -12.18 17.07 -13.07
C ARG A 185 -12.64 18.11 -12.06
N ALA A 186 -13.61 17.77 -11.22
CA ALA A 186 -14.10 18.67 -10.18
C ALA A 186 -12.96 19.08 -9.20
N LEU A 187 -12.09 18.14 -8.84
CA LEU A 187 -10.94 18.41 -7.98
C LEU A 187 -9.96 19.36 -8.63
N GLU A 188 -9.58 19.12 -9.89
CA GLU A 188 -8.60 19.97 -10.59
C GLU A 188 -9.12 21.38 -10.92
N GLU A 189 -10.43 21.55 -11.06
CA GLU A 189 -11.06 22.87 -11.25
C GLU A 189 -10.92 23.78 -10.02
N ILE A 190 -10.89 23.21 -8.81
CA ILE A 190 -10.81 23.96 -7.55
C ILE A 190 -9.39 24.07 -6.98
N LEU A 191 -8.47 23.22 -7.45
CA LEU A 191 -7.09 23.21 -6.95
C LEU A 191 -6.27 24.38 -7.51
N PRO A 192 -5.40 25.02 -6.70
CA PRO A 192 -4.39 25.95 -7.20
C PRO A 192 -3.56 25.34 -8.34
N ALA A 193 -3.18 26.16 -9.30
CA ALA A 193 -2.48 25.69 -10.51
C ALA A 193 -1.12 25.01 -10.20
N ASP A 194 -0.48 25.39 -9.11
CA ASP A 194 0.80 24.86 -8.62
C ASP A 194 0.65 23.76 -7.57
N ALA A 195 -0.58 23.47 -7.13
CA ALA A 195 -0.82 22.40 -6.16
C ALA A 195 -0.48 21.03 -6.74
N ALA A 196 0.21 20.21 -5.96
CA ALA A 196 0.50 18.83 -6.33
C ALA A 196 -0.72 17.94 -6.10
N LEU A 197 -1.02 17.06 -7.07
CA LEU A 197 -2.05 16.01 -6.95
C LEU A 197 -1.37 14.64 -7.06
N ILE A 198 -1.48 13.84 -6.00
CA ILE A 198 -0.76 12.58 -5.86
C ILE A 198 -1.76 11.48 -5.52
N GLU A 199 -1.68 10.33 -6.20
CA GLU A 199 -2.31 9.08 -5.81
C GLU A 199 -1.29 8.13 -5.21
N ILE A 200 -1.64 7.46 -4.12
CA ILE A 200 -0.82 6.42 -3.48
C ILE A 200 -1.28 5.04 -3.95
N ASP A 201 -0.31 4.17 -4.23
CA ASP A 201 -0.53 2.78 -4.61
C ASP A 201 -1.30 2.00 -3.54
N ALA A 202 -2.28 1.18 -3.95
CA ALA A 202 -3.23 0.55 -3.05
C ALA A 202 -3.59 -0.88 -3.48
N ASN A 203 -4.39 -1.57 -2.68
CA ASN A 203 -4.79 -2.94 -2.96
C ASN A 203 -5.92 -3.07 -4.01
N HIS A 204 -6.70 -2.02 -4.26
CA HIS A 204 -7.63 -1.98 -5.40
C HIS A 204 -6.94 -1.33 -6.60
N SER A 205 -6.49 -0.11 -6.44
CA SER A 205 -5.89 0.73 -7.46
C SER A 205 -4.37 0.76 -7.34
N GLY A 206 -3.67 0.89 -8.46
CA GLY A 206 -2.24 1.08 -8.48
C GLY A 206 -1.44 0.02 -9.26
N ASP A 207 -0.12 0.24 -9.32
CA ASP A 207 0.84 -0.60 -10.04
C ASP A 207 1.49 -1.68 -9.17
N GLY A 208 1.15 -1.76 -7.90
CA GLY A 208 1.61 -2.82 -7.01
C GLY A 208 1.10 -4.20 -7.41
N THR A 209 1.94 -5.23 -7.32
CA THR A 209 1.58 -6.62 -7.65
C THR A 209 0.41 -7.16 -6.83
N GLU A 210 0.13 -6.53 -5.70
CA GLU A 210 -0.98 -6.87 -4.81
C GLU A 210 -2.28 -6.15 -5.17
N SER A 211 -2.25 -5.16 -6.08
CA SER A 211 -3.45 -4.44 -6.50
C SER A 211 -4.43 -5.35 -7.24
N ARG A 212 -5.73 -5.04 -7.15
CA ARG A 212 -6.79 -5.76 -7.87
C ARG A 212 -6.57 -5.69 -9.38
N TRP A 213 -6.09 -4.55 -9.89
CA TRP A 213 -5.74 -4.34 -11.28
C TRP A 213 -4.69 -5.34 -11.78
N TRP A 214 -3.53 -5.41 -11.13
CA TRP A 214 -2.45 -6.32 -11.53
C TRP A 214 -2.79 -7.79 -11.33
N ARG A 215 -3.51 -8.15 -10.27
CA ARG A 215 -3.97 -9.53 -10.07
C ARG A 215 -4.87 -9.98 -11.21
N TYR A 216 -5.83 -9.14 -11.62
CA TYR A 216 -6.72 -9.46 -12.73
C TYR A 216 -5.96 -9.64 -14.03
N LEU A 217 -5.03 -8.73 -14.37
CA LEU A 217 -4.21 -8.84 -15.57
C LEU A 217 -3.30 -10.08 -15.54
N SER A 218 -2.65 -10.35 -14.41
CA SER A 218 -1.78 -11.52 -14.24
C SER A 218 -2.53 -12.83 -14.39
N ASP A 219 -3.78 -12.90 -13.96
CA ASP A 219 -4.62 -14.08 -14.13
C ASP A 219 -5.11 -14.28 -15.58
N ARG A 220 -5.29 -13.19 -16.33
CA ARG A 220 -5.93 -13.23 -17.68
C ARG A 220 -4.94 -13.20 -18.83
N ILE A 221 -3.86 -12.44 -18.69
CA ILE A 221 -2.89 -12.20 -19.77
C ILE A 221 -1.42 -12.33 -19.30
N PRO A 222 -1.05 -13.37 -18.50
CA PRO A 222 0.26 -13.47 -17.88
C PRO A 222 1.43 -13.42 -18.88
N GLU A 223 1.27 -14.04 -20.04
CA GLU A 223 2.32 -14.05 -21.06
C GLU A 223 2.54 -12.68 -21.70
N LEU A 224 1.48 -11.90 -21.89
CA LEU A 224 1.58 -10.56 -22.45
C LEU A 224 2.33 -9.63 -21.50
N LEU A 225 2.11 -9.76 -20.19
CA LEU A 225 2.76 -8.95 -19.17
C LEU A 225 4.27 -9.20 -19.04
N LYS A 226 4.81 -10.24 -19.67
CA LYS A 226 6.27 -10.48 -19.71
C LYS A 226 6.99 -9.51 -20.67
N THR A 227 6.28 -8.74 -21.47
CA THR A 227 6.89 -7.80 -22.41
C THR A 227 6.94 -6.39 -21.82
N PRO A 228 8.08 -5.65 -21.95
CA PRO A 228 8.18 -4.28 -21.43
C PRO A 228 7.12 -3.34 -21.98
N ARG A 229 6.72 -3.51 -23.25
CA ARG A 229 5.68 -2.71 -23.87
C ARG A 229 4.31 -2.93 -23.22
N ALA A 230 3.96 -4.18 -22.95
CA ALA A 230 2.70 -4.49 -22.28
C ALA A 230 2.67 -3.95 -20.84
N LEU A 231 3.77 -4.09 -20.08
CA LEU A 231 3.88 -3.52 -18.76
C LEU A 231 3.62 -2.00 -18.76
N GLN A 232 4.18 -1.29 -19.74
CA GLN A 232 3.97 0.15 -19.87
C GLN A 232 2.52 0.51 -20.18
N VAL A 233 1.90 -0.14 -21.16
CA VAL A 233 0.55 0.20 -21.61
C VAL A 233 -0.56 -0.40 -20.74
N MET A 234 -0.24 -1.38 -19.90
CA MET A 234 -1.17 -2.02 -18.97
C MET A 234 -0.98 -1.51 -17.53
N SER A 235 -0.07 -0.56 -17.31
CA SER A 235 0.08 0.06 -16.00
C SER A 235 -1.23 0.74 -15.55
N TYR A 236 -1.46 0.76 -14.24
CA TYR A 236 -2.67 1.40 -13.72
C TYR A 236 -2.79 2.88 -14.14
N PRO A 237 -1.73 3.72 -14.04
CA PRO A 237 -1.83 5.10 -14.50
C PRO A 237 -2.15 5.24 -15.98
N ALA A 238 -1.66 4.34 -16.84
CA ALA A 238 -1.93 4.41 -18.28
C ALA A 238 -3.41 4.20 -18.64
N TRP A 239 -4.18 3.55 -17.75
CA TRP A 239 -5.60 3.26 -17.97
C TRP A 239 -6.53 4.17 -17.17
N TRP A 240 -6.11 4.56 -15.97
CA TRP A 240 -6.97 5.24 -15.00
C TRP A 240 -6.68 6.72 -14.84
N HIS A 241 -5.44 7.17 -15.16
CA HIS A 241 -5.13 8.60 -15.13
C HIS A 241 -5.39 9.20 -16.53
N PRO A 242 -6.36 10.12 -16.66
CA PRO A 242 -6.61 10.75 -17.95
C PRO A 242 -5.44 11.69 -18.30
N GLU A 243 -5.12 11.79 -19.61
CA GLU A 243 -4.01 12.60 -20.10
C GLU A 243 -4.09 14.09 -19.75
N TRP A 244 -5.31 14.61 -19.51
CA TRP A 244 -5.51 16.01 -19.11
C TRP A 244 -5.25 16.24 -17.61
N SER A 245 -5.17 15.19 -16.79
CA SER A 245 -4.95 15.29 -15.34
C SER A 245 -3.46 15.37 -15.02
N ARG A 246 -3.14 16.17 -14.00
CA ARG A 246 -1.79 16.29 -13.44
C ARG A 246 -1.51 15.28 -12.33
N ILE A 247 -2.43 14.36 -12.07
CA ILE A 247 -2.29 13.35 -11.02
C ILE A 247 -1.06 12.47 -11.26
N GLN A 248 -0.30 12.22 -10.19
CA GLN A 248 0.91 11.42 -10.22
C GLN A 248 0.79 10.25 -9.25
N MET A 249 1.04 9.03 -9.74
CA MET A 249 1.11 7.84 -8.89
C MET A 249 2.43 7.77 -8.14
N LYS A 250 2.35 7.41 -6.85
CA LYS A 250 3.51 7.09 -6.01
C LYS A 250 3.23 5.86 -5.15
N PRO A 251 4.22 5.03 -4.85
CA PRO A 251 4.03 3.90 -3.94
C PRO A 251 3.78 4.36 -2.51
N GLU A 252 4.41 5.43 -2.10
CA GLU A 252 4.33 6.05 -0.77
C GLU A 252 4.83 7.50 -0.84
N LEU A 253 4.49 8.31 0.14
CA LEU A 253 4.94 9.71 0.26
C LEU A 253 5.39 9.98 1.69
N VAL A 254 6.47 10.76 1.86
CA VAL A 254 6.88 11.25 3.18
C VAL A 254 6.63 12.74 3.25
N ILE A 255 5.94 13.17 4.31
CA ILE A 255 5.69 14.57 4.65
C ILE A 255 6.51 14.94 5.88
N GLY A 256 7.10 16.14 5.87
CA GLY A 256 8.04 16.57 6.89
C GLY A 256 9.23 15.59 7.00
N GLU A 257 9.72 15.36 8.21
CA GLU A 257 10.89 14.51 8.42
C GLU A 257 10.54 13.03 8.55
N ASP A 258 9.32 12.67 9.01
CA ASP A 258 9.02 11.31 9.45
C ASP A 258 7.59 10.80 9.18
N LEU A 259 6.67 11.60 8.64
CA LEU A 259 5.30 11.14 8.39
C LEU A 259 5.21 10.41 7.04
N LEU A 260 5.21 9.08 7.10
CA LEU A 260 4.97 8.23 5.93
C LEU A 260 3.48 8.14 5.63
N ILE A 261 3.08 8.49 4.41
CA ILE A 261 1.74 8.24 3.88
C ILE A 261 1.81 7.02 2.98
N THR A 262 1.00 6.03 3.29
CA THR A 262 0.85 4.77 2.55
C THR A 262 -0.61 4.33 2.62
N HIS A 263 -1.09 3.56 1.63
CA HIS A 263 -2.47 3.07 1.72
C HIS A 263 -2.69 2.14 2.92
N GLY A 264 -1.70 1.29 3.20
CA GLY A 264 -1.75 0.37 4.34
C GLY A 264 -2.13 -1.06 3.94
N THR A 265 -1.86 -1.99 4.86
CA THR A 265 -2.09 -3.44 4.66
C THR A 265 -2.58 -4.14 5.92
N PHE A 266 -2.34 -3.57 7.10
CA PHE A 266 -2.76 -4.18 8.36
C PHE A 266 -4.20 -3.81 8.69
N VAL A 267 -4.99 -4.81 9.08
CA VAL A 267 -6.34 -4.61 9.61
C VAL A 267 -6.38 -5.13 11.05
N ARG A 268 -6.70 -4.24 11.99
CA ARG A 268 -6.88 -4.55 13.41
C ARG A 268 -8.22 -3.98 13.87
N ARG A 269 -8.84 -4.59 14.88
CA ARG A 269 -10.09 -4.05 15.44
C ARG A 269 -9.85 -2.75 16.22
N GLY A 270 -10.75 -1.79 16.02
CA GLY A 270 -10.75 -0.48 16.70
C GLY A 270 -9.90 0.57 15.99
N GLY A 271 -10.40 1.80 15.97
CA GLY A 271 -9.72 2.95 15.37
C GLY A 271 -8.34 3.21 15.99
N GLY A 272 -7.36 3.52 15.15
CA GLY A 272 -5.96 3.74 15.53
C GLY A 272 -5.12 2.47 15.75
N MET A 273 -5.74 1.29 15.82
CA MET A 273 -5.00 0.04 16.09
C MET A 273 -4.24 -0.48 14.88
N SER A 274 -4.77 -0.31 13.67
CA SER A 274 -4.05 -0.64 12.45
C SER A 274 -2.92 0.35 12.21
N ALA A 275 -3.16 1.64 12.45
CA ALA A 275 -2.12 2.67 12.37
C ALA A 275 -0.97 2.38 13.35
N LYS A 276 -1.29 1.99 14.58
CA LYS A 276 -0.28 1.54 15.54
C LYS A 276 0.56 0.39 15.00
N ALA A 277 -0.09 -0.65 14.42
CA ALA A 277 0.62 -1.80 13.87
C ALA A 277 1.54 -1.40 12.70
N HIS A 278 1.10 -0.49 11.82
CA HIS A 278 1.95 0.07 10.76
C HIS A 278 3.15 0.81 11.34
N SER A 279 2.93 1.71 12.30
CA SER A 279 4.01 2.48 12.91
C SER A 279 5.05 1.60 13.63
N GLU A 280 4.63 0.49 14.20
CA GLU A 280 5.52 -0.51 14.80
C GLU A 280 6.33 -1.28 13.75
N SER A 281 5.73 -1.53 12.59
CA SER A 281 6.39 -2.23 11.49
C SER A 281 7.39 -1.34 10.74
N TYR A 282 7.01 -0.10 10.46
CA TYR A 282 7.88 0.88 9.78
C TYR A 282 8.88 1.56 10.72
N LEU A 283 8.66 1.49 12.05
CA LEU A 283 9.43 2.22 13.07
C LEU A 283 9.43 3.74 12.83
N ASN A 284 8.32 4.27 12.30
CA ASN A 284 8.15 5.65 11.87
C ASN A 284 6.72 6.13 12.13
N SER A 285 6.50 7.44 12.02
CA SER A 285 5.14 7.98 11.98
C SER A 285 4.46 7.58 10.67
N VAL A 286 3.19 7.17 10.71
CA VAL A 286 2.46 6.64 9.56
C VAL A 286 1.05 7.19 9.50
N MET A 287 0.59 7.50 8.30
CA MET A 287 -0.79 7.81 7.98
C MET A 287 -1.29 6.85 6.88
N HIS A 288 -2.47 6.24 7.08
CA HIS A 288 -3.01 5.28 6.13
C HIS A 288 -4.54 5.27 6.04
N GLY A 289 -5.07 4.71 4.94
CA GLY A 289 -6.47 4.40 4.69
C GLY A 289 -6.80 2.93 4.91
N HIS A 290 -7.37 2.26 3.92
CA HIS A 290 -7.61 0.82 3.81
C HIS A 290 -8.62 0.23 4.80
N THR A 291 -8.65 0.68 6.04
CA THR A 291 -9.51 0.12 7.09
C THR A 291 -10.87 0.81 7.18
N HIS A 292 -11.06 1.91 6.47
CA HIS A 292 -12.25 2.78 6.48
C HIS A 292 -12.59 3.36 7.86
N ARG A 293 -11.65 3.32 8.81
CA ARG A 293 -11.84 3.84 10.17
C ARG A 293 -11.05 5.11 10.38
N GLN A 294 -11.48 5.91 11.34
CA GLN A 294 -10.66 6.98 11.85
C GLN A 294 -10.10 6.64 13.23
N GLY A 295 -8.87 7.05 13.47
CA GLY A 295 -8.25 6.91 14.76
C GLY A 295 -6.78 7.29 14.75
N SER A 296 -6.22 7.48 15.93
CA SER A 296 -4.80 7.79 16.08
C SER A 296 -4.18 7.03 17.23
N SER A 297 -2.87 6.84 17.15
CA SER A 297 -2.05 6.28 18.22
C SER A 297 -0.74 7.03 18.27
N MET A 298 -0.28 7.35 19.49
CA MET A 298 1.00 8.02 19.69
C MET A 298 1.81 7.28 20.75
N ARG A 299 3.13 7.22 20.53
CA ARG A 299 4.05 6.66 21.51
C ARG A 299 5.35 7.44 21.57
N ARG A 300 5.87 7.62 22.75
CA ARG A 300 7.20 8.14 22.99
C ARG A 300 8.21 6.99 22.94
N VAL A 301 9.25 7.13 22.15
CA VAL A 301 10.37 6.21 22.07
C VAL A 301 11.56 6.90 22.76
N PRO A 302 12.08 6.36 23.86
CA PRO A 302 13.20 6.99 24.55
C PRO A 302 14.47 6.95 23.71
N ALA A 303 15.39 7.85 24.00
CA ALA A 303 16.72 7.85 23.40
C ALA A 303 17.47 6.56 23.74
N ILE A 304 18.07 5.91 22.71
CA ILE A 304 18.87 4.70 22.87
C ILE A 304 20.12 4.82 21.98
N GLY A 305 21.28 4.81 22.57
CA GLY A 305 22.56 4.97 21.87
C GLY A 305 22.62 6.32 21.14
N SER A 306 22.84 6.29 19.81
CA SER A 306 22.87 7.50 18.96
C SER A 306 21.49 7.99 18.51
N ARG A 307 20.42 7.21 18.77
CA ARG A 307 19.05 7.61 18.46
C ARG A 307 18.55 8.57 19.52
N GLY A 308 18.19 9.77 19.14
CA GLY A 308 17.47 10.72 19.98
C GLY A 308 16.08 10.22 20.39
N GLU A 309 15.47 10.92 21.31
CA GLU A 309 14.06 10.70 21.68
C GLU A 309 13.15 11.04 20.48
N GLN A 310 12.11 10.21 20.26
CA GLN A 310 11.14 10.39 19.19
C GLN A 310 9.71 10.21 19.70
N VAL A 311 8.78 10.95 19.12
CA VAL A 311 7.34 10.71 19.25
C VAL A 311 6.84 10.16 17.94
N ILE A 312 6.51 8.87 17.90
CA ILE A 312 5.93 8.22 16.73
C ILE A 312 4.41 8.42 16.78
N LYS A 313 3.86 8.95 15.70
CA LYS A 313 2.44 9.25 15.52
C LYS A 313 1.86 8.36 14.43
N ALA A 314 0.68 7.82 14.64
CA ALA A 314 0.05 6.94 13.67
C ALA A 314 -1.43 7.32 13.49
N TYR A 315 -1.91 7.36 12.24
CA TYR A 315 -3.23 7.85 11.88
C TYR A 315 -3.92 6.91 10.89
N GLU A 316 -5.17 6.57 11.17
CA GLU A 316 -6.17 6.04 10.25
C GLU A 316 -7.08 7.20 9.85
N ILE A 317 -7.28 7.44 8.54
CA ILE A 317 -7.92 8.68 8.08
C ILE A 317 -9.41 8.54 7.72
N GLY A 318 -9.96 7.33 7.80
CA GLY A 318 -11.35 7.06 7.40
C GLY A 318 -11.49 6.75 5.92
N CYS A 319 -12.71 6.87 5.43
CA CYS A 319 -13.07 6.66 4.02
C CYS A 319 -14.02 7.75 3.53
N LEU A 320 -14.28 7.77 2.22
CA LEU A 320 -15.28 8.64 1.59
C LEU A 320 -16.31 7.83 0.78
N CYS A 321 -16.31 6.50 0.96
CA CYS A 321 -17.31 5.62 0.39
C CYS A 321 -18.54 5.53 1.30
N ARG A 322 -19.59 4.90 0.78
CA ARG A 322 -20.82 4.61 1.53
C ARG A 322 -20.55 3.70 2.72
N LEU A 323 -21.25 3.96 3.83
CA LEU A 323 -21.12 3.17 5.05
C LEU A 323 -21.98 1.89 5.05
N ASP A 324 -22.75 1.65 3.99
CA ASP A 324 -23.61 0.47 3.81
C ASP A 324 -23.17 -0.38 2.59
N PRO A 325 -21.99 -0.99 2.61
CA PRO A 325 -21.44 -1.66 1.43
C PRO A 325 -22.18 -2.93 1.02
N GLY A 326 -23.17 -3.38 1.80
CA GLY A 326 -23.98 -4.57 1.55
C GLY A 326 -23.30 -5.92 1.82
N TYR A 327 -21.98 -5.95 1.93
CA TYR A 327 -21.20 -7.18 2.23
C TYR A 327 -20.66 -7.23 3.67
N VAL A 328 -20.78 -6.14 4.43
CA VAL A 328 -20.47 -6.07 5.86
C VAL A 328 -21.76 -5.78 6.62
N SER A 329 -22.13 -6.66 7.53
CA SER A 329 -23.41 -6.54 8.26
C SER A 329 -23.43 -5.41 9.29
N VAL A 330 -22.28 -5.10 9.90
CA VAL A 330 -22.11 -4.00 10.87
C VAL A 330 -20.73 -3.39 10.64
N PRO A 331 -20.60 -2.47 9.67
CA PRO A 331 -19.35 -1.77 9.45
C PRO A 331 -19.06 -0.82 10.62
N ASP A 332 -17.82 -0.83 11.11
CA ASP A 332 -17.29 0.13 12.07
C ASP A 332 -16.50 1.25 11.35
N TRP A 333 -16.99 1.63 10.20
CA TRP A 333 -16.39 2.61 9.31
C TRP A 333 -16.73 4.05 9.71
N THR A 334 -15.84 4.97 9.38
CA THR A 334 -15.99 6.38 9.67
C THR A 334 -15.65 7.18 8.43
N GLN A 335 -16.58 8.05 7.99
CA GLN A 335 -16.30 8.97 6.90
C GLN A 335 -15.41 10.11 7.37
N GLY A 336 -14.41 10.43 6.56
CA GLY A 336 -13.49 11.52 6.86
C GLY A 336 -12.23 11.52 6.01
N PHE A 337 -11.39 12.50 6.31
CA PHE A 337 -10.09 12.73 5.67
C PHE A 337 -9.14 13.40 6.68
N ALA A 338 -7.90 13.66 6.27
CA ALA A 338 -6.94 14.34 7.12
C ALA A 338 -6.44 15.64 6.47
N ILE A 339 -6.09 16.62 7.33
CA ILE A 339 -5.36 17.83 6.95
C ILE A 339 -4.03 17.78 7.68
N VAL A 340 -2.92 17.90 6.95
CA VAL A 340 -1.57 18.00 7.48
C VAL A 340 -1.07 19.41 7.25
N VAL A 341 -0.69 20.08 8.34
CA VAL A 341 -0.07 21.41 8.30
C VAL A 341 1.40 21.26 8.66
N GLU A 342 2.28 21.66 7.74
CA GLU A 342 3.73 21.60 7.88
C GLU A 342 4.28 22.97 8.31
N GLY A 343 5.31 22.99 9.16
CA GLY A 343 6.02 24.19 9.55
C GLY A 343 7.30 23.88 10.30
N GLU A 344 8.40 24.51 9.92
CA GLU A 344 9.71 24.42 10.59
C GLU A 344 10.20 22.99 10.86
N GLY A 345 10.05 22.07 9.87
CA GLY A 345 10.42 20.67 9.99
C GLY A 345 9.47 19.82 10.87
N ARG A 346 8.36 20.39 11.34
CA ARG A 346 7.32 19.72 12.09
C ARG A 346 6.00 19.68 11.33
N TYR A 347 5.07 18.85 11.78
CA TYR A 347 3.72 18.82 11.23
C TYR A 347 2.67 18.62 12.34
N GLY A 348 1.50 19.18 12.10
CA GLY A 348 0.26 18.90 12.82
C GLY A 348 -0.69 18.12 11.91
N VAL A 349 -1.50 17.26 12.50
CA VAL A 349 -2.54 16.49 11.77
C VAL A 349 -3.88 16.75 12.41
N GLU A 350 -4.84 17.17 11.60
CA GLU A 350 -6.26 17.20 11.92
C GLU A 350 -6.94 16.02 11.22
N LEU A 351 -7.59 15.13 11.97
CA LEU A 351 -8.52 14.15 11.43
C LEU A 351 -9.90 14.80 11.35
N VAL A 352 -10.38 15.02 10.13
CA VAL A 352 -11.69 15.61 9.88
C VAL A 352 -12.70 14.49 9.77
N THR A 353 -13.62 14.40 10.74
CA THR A 353 -14.73 13.43 10.71
C THR A 353 -15.95 14.07 10.03
N ILE A 354 -16.59 13.32 9.14
CA ILE A 354 -17.79 13.72 8.45
C ILE A 354 -18.98 12.96 9.06
N GLU A 355 -19.97 13.72 9.54
CA GLU A 355 -21.20 13.19 10.09
C GLU A 355 -22.40 13.86 9.40
N GLU A 356 -23.33 13.07 8.91
CA GLU A 356 -24.55 13.56 8.23
C GLU A 356 -24.28 14.64 7.14
N GLY A 357 -23.23 14.44 6.35
CA GLY A 357 -22.83 15.36 5.28
C GLY A 357 -22.27 16.70 5.78
N ALA A 358 -21.74 16.75 7.00
CA ALA A 358 -21.09 17.93 7.55
C ALA A 358 -19.83 17.58 8.33
N ALA A 359 -18.86 18.50 8.38
CA ALA A 359 -17.65 18.37 9.19
C ALA A 359 -17.26 19.70 9.81
N VAL A 360 -16.72 19.66 11.02
CA VAL A 360 -16.04 20.80 11.63
C VAL A 360 -14.56 20.74 11.20
N VAL A 361 -14.11 21.71 10.44
CA VAL A 361 -12.74 21.82 9.98
C VAL A 361 -12.05 22.88 10.83
N THR A 362 -11.26 22.41 11.82
CA THR A 362 -10.61 23.28 12.81
C THR A 362 -9.56 24.18 12.17
N THR A 363 -8.84 23.67 11.20
CA THR A 363 -7.86 24.44 10.41
C THR A 363 -8.52 25.65 9.70
N LEU A 364 -9.79 25.56 9.31
CA LEU A 364 -10.56 26.67 8.74
C LEU A 364 -11.37 27.44 9.80
N GLY A 365 -11.53 26.91 11.00
CA GLY A 365 -12.33 27.51 12.06
C GLY A 365 -13.84 27.51 11.78
N LYS A 366 -14.35 26.58 10.95
CA LYS A 366 -15.75 26.53 10.55
C LYS A 366 -16.30 25.14 10.27
N THR A 367 -17.62 25.06 10.15
CA THR A 367 -18.33 23.87 9.68
C THR A 367 -18.53 23.93 8.16
N ILE A 368 -18.08 22.89 7.47
CA ILE A 368 -18.31 22.65 6.04
C ILE A 368 -19.49 21.68 5.91
N ARG A 369 -20.38 21.94 4.97
CA ARG A 369 -21.54 21.09 4.66
C ARG A 369 -21.55 20.69 3.19
N ALA A 370 -22.15 19.53 2.89
CA ALA A 370 -22.35 19.01 1.53
C ALA A 370 -23.16 19.95 0.65
#